data_2f3365fc77fc073be981787ad4ba35a9
#
_entry.id   2f3365fc77fc073be981787ad4ba35a9
#
_cell.length_a   1.000
_cell.length_b   1.000
_cell.length_c   1.000
_cell.angle_alpha   90.00
_cell.angle_beta   90.00
_cell.angle_gamma   90.00
#
_symmetry.space_group_name_H-M   'P 1'
#
loop_
_entity.id
_entity.type
_entity.pdbx_description
1 polymer ?
#
loop_
_entity_poly.entity_id
_entity_poly.type
_entity_poly.pdbx_seq_one_letter_code
_entity_poly.pdbx_strand_id
1 'polypeptide(L)'
;MLPMIDPFKELRDIEKRISSMLDLERAAVPAPTKETVWAPAVNEKEDEKAYYVEVDLPGVKKEDIKVEVKDNVLSISGERKFKKEEKDKGYIRTESFFGKFERRFTLPNDADAEKIEAKVEDGVLHLTIPKVEEKENVKKIEVK
;
A
#
# COMPACT_ATOMS: atom_id res chain seq x y z
N MET A 1 9.54 51.77 15.42
CA MET A 1 8.35 50.92 15.45
C MET A 1 8.75 49.48 15.31
N LEU A 2 8.62 48.73 16.39
CA LEU A 2 8.98 47.31 16.36
C LEU A 2 7.92 46.52 15.52
N PRO A 3 8.37 45.66 14.61
CA PRO A 3 7.42 44.83 13.89
C PRO A 3 6.68 43.96 14.89
N MET A 4 5.38 43.92 14.76
CA MET A 4 4.55 43.00 15.56
C MET A 4 4.90 41.58 15.19
N ILE A 5 5.33 40.82 16.17
CA ILE A 5 5.56 39.37 16.00
C ILE A 5 4.19 38.71 15.98
N ASP A 6 3.81 38.13 14.84
CA ASP A 6 2.59 37.37 14.72
C ASP A 6 2.86 35.94 15.20
N PRO A 7 2.32 35.52 16.36
CA PRO A 7 2.59 34.18 16.89
C PRO A 7 2.01 33.05 16.01
N PHE A 8 1.11 33.39 15.10
CA PHE A 8 0.50 32.43 14.19
C PHE A 8 1.20 32.37 12.83
N LYS A 9 2.17 33.23 12.57
CA LYS A 9 2.89 33.26 11.31
C LYS A 9 3.68 31.96 11.09
N GLU A 10 4.38 31.49 12.11
CA GLU A 10 5.13 30.24 12.05
C GLU A 10 4.21 29.04 11.80
N LEU A 11 3.07 29.03 12.48
CA LEU A 11 2.08 27.97 12.28
C LEU A 11 1.53 27.98 10.86
N ARG A 12 1.23 29.14 10.31
CA ARG A 12 0.78 29.27 8.92
C ARG A 12 1.85 28.85 7.92
N ASP A 13 3.11 29.16 8.20
CA ASP A 13 4.24 28.74 7.35
C ASP A 13 4.41 27.24 7.37
N ILE A 14 4.22 26.60 8.54
CA ILE A 14 4.25 25.13 8.69
C ILE A 14 3.10 24.49 7.92
N GLU A 15 1.89 25.05 8.05
CA GLU A 15 0.72 24.56 7.30
C GLU A 15 0.92 24.65 5.79
N LYS A 16 1.51 25.74 5.31
CA LYS A 16 1.84 25.89 3.89
C LYS A 16 2.87 24.87 3.43
N ARG A 17 3.88 24.58 4.25
CA ARG A 17 4.89 23.57 3.94
C ARG A 17 4.28 22.17 3.88
N ILE A 18 3.44 21.84 4.84
CA ILE A 18 2.73 20.55 4.87
C ILE A 18 1.81 20.42 3.66
N SER A 19 1.05 21.46 3.34
CA SER A 19 0.20 21.52 2.16
C SER A 19 0.99 21.32 0.87
N SER A 20 2.15 21.98 0.76
CA SER A 20 3.03 21.84 -0.41
C SER A 20 3.58 20.44 -0.53
N MET A 21 3.95 19.80 0.58
CA MET A 21 4.41 18.42 0.60
C MET A 21 3.31 17.45 0.19
N LEU A 22 2.09 17.66 0.69
CA LEU A 22 0.92 16.87 0.31
C LEU A 22 0.58 17.04 -1.17
N ASP A 23 0.68 18.26 -1.68
CA ASP A 23 0.46 18.54 -3.11
C ASP A 23 1.53 17.89 -3.98
N LEU A 24 2.79 17.87 -3.52
CA LEU A 24 3.87 17.16 -4.20
C LEU A 24 3.64 15.65 -4.23
N GLU A 25 3.18 15.08 -3.12
CA GLU A 25 2.81 13.66 -3.08
C GLU A 25 1.63 13.37 -4.02
N ARG A 26 0.65 14.26 -4.04
CA ARG A 26 -0.48 14.16 -4.97
C ARG A 26 -0.05 14.36 -6.42
N ALA A 27 0.92 15.24 -6.66
CA ALA A 27 1.46 15.47 -7.99
C ALA A 27 2.29 14.29 -8.49
N ALA A 28 2.88 13.50 -7.57
CA ALA A 28 3.57 12.26 -7.91
C ALA A 28 2.61 11.13 -8.27
N VAL A 29 1.33 11.25 -7.86
CA VAL A 29 0.27 10.36 -8.31
C VAL A 29 -0.22 10.90 -9.65
N PRO A 30 -0.18 10.11 -10.74
CA PRO A 30 -0.68 10.58 -12.02
C PRO A 30 -2.12 11.07 -11.88
N ALA A 31 -2.41 12.23 -12.45
CA ALA A 31 -3.76 12.77 -12.49
C ALA A 31 -4.73 11.67 -12.96
N PRO A 32 -5.94 11.57 -12.38
CA PRO A 32 -6.89 10.56 -12.80
C PRO A 32 -7.20 10.74 -14.27
N THR A 33 -6.55 9.94 -15.10
CA THR A 33 -6.94 9.73 -16.47
C THR A 33 -8.15 8.81 -16.46
N LYS A 34 -8.71 8.46 -17.60
CA LYS A 34 -9.83 7.52 -17.71
C LYS A 34 -9.55 6.18 -17.00
N GLU A 35 -8.29 5.91 -16.65
CA GLU A 35 -7.88 4.79 -15.81
C GLU A 35 -7.67 5.30 -14.39
N THR A 36 -8.68 5.10 -13.53
CA THR A 36 -8.59 5.49 -12.14
C THR A 36 -7.68 4.52 -11.41
N VAL A 37 -6.59 5.02 -10.82
CA VAL A 37 -5.74 4.25 -9.92
C VAL A 37 -6.22 4.52 -8.50
N TRP A 38 -6.51 3.49 -7.74
CA TRP A 38 -6.92 3.62 -6.36
C TRP A 38 -6.01 2.80 -5.44
N ALA A 39 -5.91 3.21 -4.18
CA ALA A 39 -5.14 2.50 -3.18
C ALA A 39 -6.10 1.79 -2.22
N PRO A 40 -6.12 0.46 -2.22
CA PRO A 40 -6.97 -0.29 -1.30
C PRO A 40 -6.48 -0.15 0.14
N ALA A 41 -7.39 -0.28 1.10
CA ALA A 41 -7.07 -0.27 2.51
C ALA A 41 -6.21 -1.49 2.87
N VAL A 42 -5.25 -1.30 3.76
CA VAL A 42 -4.27 -2.32 4.14
C VAL A 42 -4.14 -2.38 5.65
N ASN A 43 -4.13 -3.59 6.18
CA ASN A 43 -3.76 -3.87 7.56
C ASN A 43 -2.46 -4.67 7.58
N GLU A 44 -1.55 -4.28 8.45
CA GLU A 44 -0.28 -4.98 8.63
C GLU A 44 -0.18 -5.49 10.06
N LYS A 45 0.28 -6.72 10.19
CA LYS A 45 0.50 -7.38 11.49
C LYS A 45 1.86 -8.07 11.49
N GLU A 46 2.41 -8.29 12.65
CA GLU A 46 3.68 -8.99 12.82
C GLU A 46 3.64 -9.86 14.05
N ASP A 47 4.21 -11.05 13.95
CA ASP A 47 4.52 -11.90 15.10
C ASP A 47 5.98 -12.36 15.00
N GLU A 48 6.40 -13.28 15.86
CA GLU A 48 7.77 -13.79 15.87
C GLU A 48 8.14 -14.58 14.62
N LYS A 49 7.16 -15.10 13.89
CA LYS A 49 7.37 -16.01 12.75
C LYS A 49 7.22 -15.34 11.39
N ALA A 50 6.36 -14.33 11.29
CA ALA A 50 6.01 -13.77 10.00
C ALA A 50 5.44 -12.37 10.09
N TYR A 51 5.40 -11.71 8.94
CA TYR A 51 4.63 -10.50 8.70
C TYR A 51 3.36 -10.88 7.97
N TYR A 52 2.25 -10.24 8.29
CA TYR A 52 0.95 -10.49 7.69
C TYR A 52 0.42 -9.19 7.10
N VAL A 53 0.01 -9.26 5.84
CA VAL A 53 -0.58 -8.11 5.14
C VAL A 53 -1.97 -8.50 4.69
N GLU A 54 -2.96 -7.71 5.04
CA GLU A 54 -4.34 -7.88 4.59
C GLU A 54 -4.72 -6.69 3.72
N VAL A 55 -5.12 -6.96 2.49
CA VAL A 55 -5.53 -5.92 1.54
C VAL A 55 -7.00 -6.08 1.22
N ASP A 56 -7.79 -5.05 1.48
CA ASP A 56 -9.22 -5.07 1.19
C ASP A 56 -9.47 -4.89 -0.30
N LEU A 57 -9.88 -5.97 -0.97
CA LEU A 57 -10.12 -6.00 -2.40
C LEU A 57 -11.52 -6.55 -2.72
N PRO A 58 -12.58 -5.94 -2.17
CA PRO A 58 -13.93 -6.44 -2.42
C PRO A 58 -14.29 -6.31 -3.90
N GLY A 59 -14.86 -7.38 -4.45
CA GLY A 59 -15.26 -7.39 -5.85
C GLY A 59 -14.14 -7.57 -6.87
N VAL A 60 -12.90 -7.81 -6.41
CA VAL A 60 -11.77 -8.11 -7.31
C VAL A 60 -11.62 -9.62 -7.42
N LYS A 61 -11.54 -10.11 -8.63
CA LYS A 61 -11.33 -11.54 -8.89
C LYS A 61 -9.88 -11.91 -8.66
N LYS A 62 -9.65 -13.13 -8.18
CA LYS A 62 -8.31 -13.68 -7.98
C LYS A 62 -7.43 -13.56 -9.23
N GLU A 63 -7.99 -13.79 -10.41
CA GLU A 63 -7.30 -13.70 -11.69
C GLU A 63 -6.87 -12.28 -12.04
N ASP A 64 -7.48 -11.28 -11.42
CA ASP A 64 -7.21 -9.87 -11.65
C ASP A 64 -6.23 -9.28 -10.62
N ILE A 65 -5.66 -10.11 -9.77
CA ILE A 65 -4.68 -9.71 -8.74
C ILE A 65 -3.30 -10.25 -9.11
N LYS A 66 -2.31 -9.37 -9.06
CA LYS A 66 -0.92 -9.72 -9.30
C LYS A 66 -0.07 -9.35 -8.09
N VAL A 67 0.71 -10.30 -7.60
CA VAL A 67 1.63 -10.10 -6.48
C VAL A 67 3.03 -10.41 -6.95
N GLU A 68 3.94 -9.47 -6.81
CA GLU A 68 5.32 -9.63 -7.25
C GLU A 68 6.30 -9.08 -6.21
N VAL A 69 7.51 -9.67 -6.18
CA VAL A 69 8.64 -9.13 -5.42
C VAL A 69 9.77 -8.87 -6.39
N LYS A 70 10.26 -7.64 -6.38
CA LYS A 70 11.41 -7.23 -7.17
C LYS A 70 12.25 -6.25 -6.38
N ASP A 71 13.55 -6.50 -6.32
CA ASP A 71 14.49 -5.63 -5.60
C ASP A 71 14.05 -5.32 -4.17
N ASN A 72 13.58 -6.33 -3.46
CA ASN A 72 13.09 -6.26 -2.09
C ASN A 72 11.83 -5.39 -1.92
N VAL A 73 11.11 -5.14 -3.00
CA VAL A 73 9.82 -4.44 -2.99
C VAL A 73 8.72 -5.40 -3.37
N LEU A 74 7.76 -5.56 -2.46
CA LEU A 74 6.55 -6.32 -2.69
C LEU A 74 5.52 -5.40 -3.34
N SER A 75 5.06 -5.75 -4.53
CA SER A 75 4.00 -5.00 -5.20
C SER A 75 2.75 -5.83 -5.38
N ILE A 76 1.63 -5.23 -5.08
CA ILE A 76 0.31 -5.81 -5.24
C ILE A 76 -0.45 -4.91 -6.19
N SER A 77 -0.87 -5.46 -7.31
CA SER A 77 -1.57 -4.71 -8.34
C SER A 77 -2.72 -5.50 -8.93
N GLY A 78 -3.59 -4.83 -9.63
CA GLY A 78 -4.71 -5.46 -10.29
C GLY A 78 -5.75 -4.45 -10.73
N GLU A 79 -6.94 -4.97 -11.01
CA GLU A 79 -8.04 -4.15 -11.50
C GLU A 79 -9.38 -4.62 -10.93
N ARG A 80 -10.16 -3.68 -10.43
CA ARG A 80 -11.55 -3.92 -10.07
C ARG A 80 -12.42 -3.47 -11.23
N LYS A 81 -13.10 -4.43 -11.85
CA LYS A 81 -13.91 -4.20 -13.05
C LYS A 81 -15.37 -4.02 -12.72
N PHE A 82 -16.04 -3.15 -13.47
CA PHE A 82 -17.49 -3.10 -13.46
C PHE A 82 -18.05 -4.35 -14.14
N LYS A 83 -19.10 -4.91 -13.57
CA LYS A 83 -19.87 -5.95 -14.25
C LYS A 83 -20.71 -5.29 -15.35
N LYS A 84 -20.77 -5.92 -16.51
CA LYS A 84 -21.54 -5.42 -17.65
C LYS A 84 -23.01 -5.15 -17.30
N GLU A 85 -23.59 -6.01 -16.49
CA GLU A 85 -24.98 -5.88 -16.01
C GLU A 85 -25.20 -4.63 -15.16
N GLU A 86 -24.22 -4.21 -14.41
CA GLU A 86 -24.30 -3.04 -13.54
C GLU A 86 -24.21 -1.73 -14.35
N LYS A 87 -23.53 -1.73 -15.49
CA LYS A 87 -23.46 -0.58 -16.39
C LYS A 87 -24.84 -0.24 -16.96
N ASP A 88 -25.64 -1.26 -17.27
CA ASP A 88 -26.97 -1.07 -17.87
C ASP A 88 -28.00 -0.55 -16.85
N LYS A 89 -27.78 -0.77 -15.56
CA LYS A 89 -28.71 -0.35 -14.50
C LYS A 89 -28.49 1.08 -14.01
N GLY A 90 -27.29 1.64 -14.23
CA GLY A 90 -26.94 2.97 -13.75
C GLY A 90 -26.97 3.13 -12.24
N TYR A 91 -25.88 3.52 -11.63
CA TYR A 91 -25.83 3.80 -10.20
C TYR A 91 -26.42 5.17 -9.89
N ILE A 92 -27.30 5.26 -8.91
CA ILE A 92 -27.80 6.55 -8.39
C ILE A 92 -26.70 7.22 -7.58
N ARG A 93 -25.90 6.43 -6.88
CA ARG A 93 -24.79 6.91 -6.05
C ARG A 93 -23.70 5.85 -5.99
N THR A 94 -22.46 6.26 -6.21
CA THR A 94 -21.30 5.38 -6.11
C THR A 94 -20.25 6.02 -5.19
N GLU A 95 -19.91 5.34 -4.11
CA GLU A 95 -18.85 5.73 -3.19
C GLU A 95 -17.68 4.75 -3.22
N SER A 96 -17.74 3.77 -4.13
CA SER A 96 -16.71 2.76 -4.32
C SER A 96 -15.74 3.14 -5.41
N PHE A 97 -14.52 2.64 -5.31
CA PHE A 97 -13.51 2.84 -6.33
C PHE A 97 -13.44 1.64 -7.26
N PHE A 98 -13.34 1.90 -8.55
CA PHE A 98 -13.15 0.91 -9.59
C PHE A 98 -11.92 1.29 -10.42
N GLY A 99 -11.39 0.33 -11.18
CA GLY A 99 -10.22 0.53 -12.00
C GLY A 99 -8.99 -0.13 -11.42
N LYS A 100 -7.84 0.32 -11.88
CA LYS A 100 -6.56 -0.26 -11.48
C LYS A 100 -6.18 0.17 -10.07
N PHE A 101 -5.55 -0.74 -9.35
CA PHE A 101 -4.99 -0.46 -8.03
C PHE A 101 -3.54 -0.93 -7.96
N GLU A 102 -2.77 -0.32 -7.07
CA GLU A 102 -1.39 -0.71 -6.80
C GLU A 102 -1.02 -0.34 -5.36
N ARG A 103 -0.35 -1.26 -4.68
CA ARG A 103 0.28 -1.02 -3.39
C ARG A 103 1.69 -1.60 -3.42
N ARG A 104 2.65 -0.88 -2.86
CA ARG A 104 4.04 -1.31 -2.77
C ARG A 104 4.52 -1.25 -1.33
N PHE A 105 5.28 -2.26 -0.94
CA PHE A 105 5.87 -2.37 0.40
C PHE A 105 7.32 -2.76 0.27
N THR A 106 8.19 -2.06 0.99
CA THR A 106 9.57 -2.48 1.11
C THR A 106 9.62 -3.62 2.13
N LEU A 107 10.17 -4.76 1.75
CA LEU A 107 10.28 -5.90 2.64
C LEU A 107 11.34 -5.64 3.71
N PRO A 108 11.07 -6.00 4.98
CA PRO A 108 12.09 -5.99 6.02
C PRO A 108 13.25 -6.93 5.70
N ASN A 109 14.42 -6.66 6.26
CA ASN A 109 15.62 -7.46 6.00
C ASN A 109 15.50 -8.93 6.43
N ASP A 110 14.65 -9.20 7.40
CA ASP A 110 14.40 -10.56 7.90
C ASP A 110 13.25 -11.29 7.20
N ALA A 111 12.66 -10.68 6.17
CA ALA A 111 11.59 -11.30 5.39
C ALA A 111 12.17 -12.31 4.38
N ASP A 112 11.53 -13.47 4.31
CA ASP A 112 11.88 -14.49 3.33
C ASP A 112 10.99 -14.35 2.10
N ALA A 113 11.50 -13.65 1.09
CA ALA A 113 10.76 -13.36 -0.13
C ALA A 113 10.38 -14.60 -0.95
N GLU A 114 11.11 -15.70 -0.78
CA GLU A 114 10.86 -16.94 -1.55
C GLU A 114 9.70 -17.76 -0.99
N LYS A 115 9.31 -17.51 0.26
CA LYS A 115 8.27 -18.27 0.95
C LYS A 115 6.98 -17.49 1.19
N ILE A 116 6.78 -16.42 0.46
CA ILE A 116 5.56 -15.62 0.59
C ILE A 116 4.36 -16.40 0.05
N GLU A 117 3.31 -16.44 0.85
CA GLU A 117 2.05 -17.06 0.46
C GLU A 117 0.96 -16.02 0.33
N ALA A 118 0.08 -16.19 -0.66
CA ALA A 118 -1.03 -15.30 -0.92
C ALA A 118 -2.33 -16.08 -1.01
N LYS A 119 -3.37 -15.59 -0.36
CA LYS A 119 -4.70 -16.20 -0.38
C LYS A 119 -5.77 -15.12 -0.42
N VAL A 120 -6.78 -15.31 -1.25
CA VAL A 120 -7.95 -14.42 -1.29
C VAL A 120 -9.12 -15.12 -0.60
N GLU A 121 -9.71 -14.46 0.39
CA GLU A 121 -10.85 -14.98 1.13
C GLU A 121 -11.74 -13.80 1.56
N ASP A 122 -13.05 -13.92 1.30
CA ASP A 122 -14.03 -12.91 1.70
C ASP A 122 -13.71 -11.47 1.24
N GLY A 123 -13.18 -11.32 0.03
CA GLY A 123 -12.82 -10.02 -0.52
C GLY A 123 -11.54 -9.42 0.07
N VAL A 124 -10.76 -10.20 0.78
CA VAL A 124 -9.49 -9.78 1.38
C VAL A 124 -8.34 -10.63 0.86
N LEU A 125 -7.29 -9.97 0.40
CA LEU A 125 -6.05 -10.63 0.03
C LEU A 125 -5.20 -10.76 1.29
N HIS A 126 -4.90 -11.98 1.69
CA HIS A 126 -4.03 -12.29 2.81
C HIS A 126 -2.66 -12.69 2.33
N LEU A 127 -1.64 -11.95 2.72
CA LEU A 127 -0.24 -12.28 2.44
C LEU A 127 0.43 -12.68 3.74
N THR A 128 1.13 -13.80 3.70
CA THR A 128 1.98 -14.27 4.79
C THR A 128 3.43 -14.21 4.31
N ILE A 129 4.23 -13.41 4.98
CA ILE A 129 5.64 -13.20 4.65
C ILE A 129 6.46 -13.76 5.81
N PRO A 130 6.96 -15.01 5.69
CA PRO A 130 7.74 -15.63 6.75
C PRO A 130 9.03 -14.86 7.03
N LYS A 131 9.47 -14.91 8.27
CA LYS A 131 10.77 -14.37 8.66
C LYS A 131 11.85 -15.43 8.44
N VAL A 132 13.04 -14.98 8.05
CA VAL A 132 14.20 -15.85 7.97
C VAL A 132 14.58 -16.33 9.37
N GLU A 133 14.92 -17.59 9.52
CA GLU A 133 15.35 -18.12 10.80
C GLU A 133 16.64 -17.46 11.28
N GLU A 134 16.63 -16.94 12.52
CA GLU A 134 17.79 -16.24 13.10
C GLU A 134 19.09 -17.05 13.10
N LYS A 135 18.99 -18.36 13.18
CA LYS A 135 20.14 -19.28 13.20
C LYS A 135 21.00 -19.17 11.92
N GLU A 136 20.43 -18.79 10.82
CA GLU A 136 21.15 -18.67 9.54
C GLU A 136 21.94 -17.38 9.42
N ASN A 137 21.64 -16.38 10.24
CA ASN A 137 22.25 -15.07 10.20
C ASN A 137 23.31 -14.84 11.28
N VAL A 138 23.52 -15.80 12.18
CA VAL A 138 24.49 -15.68 13.25
C VAL A 138 25.84 -16.25 12.80
N LYS A 139 26.81 -15.38 12.57
CA LYS A 139 28.21 -15.75 12.39
C LYS A 139 28.93 -15.62 13.71
N LYS A 140 29.39 -16.75 14.26
CA LYS A 140 30.31 -16.70 15.40
C LYS A 140 31.70 -16.39 14.89
N ILE A 141 32.27 -15.30 15.40
CA ILE A 141 33.64 -14.91 15.09
C ILE A 141 34.56 -15.40 16.18
N GLU A 142 35.55 -16.20 15.79
CA GLU A 142 36.56 -16.69 16.72
C GLU A 142 37.52 -15.57 17.11
N VAL A 143 37.66 -15.34 18.43
CA VAL A 143 38.58 -14.34 18.95
C VAL A 143 39.96 -14.96 19.11
N LYS A 144 40.92 -14.43 18.40
CA LYS A 144 42.32 -14.85 18.48
C LYS A 144 43.07 -14.06 19.55
#